data_fe5643e581358f1fb280210a0198cf75
#
_entry.id   fe5643e581358f1fb280210a0198cf75
#
_cell.length_a   1.000
_cell.length_b   1.000
_cell.length_c   1.000
_cell.angle_alpha   90.00
_cell.angle_beta   90.00
_cell.angle_gamma   90.00
#
_symmetry.space_group_name_H-M   'P 1'
#
loop_
_entity.id
_entity.type
_entity.pdbx_description
1 polymer ?
#
loop_
_entity_poly.entity_id
_entity_poly.type
_entity_poly.pdbx_seq_one_letter_code
_entity_poly.pdbx_strand_id
1 'polypeptide(L)'
;VWVMVGSLVDLAGKAGLGKAGPSGALSRLAGLPRSVFGTFLGHFGIGLTTLGIVVVSIFGTETVLSMKPGEKTGLAGYELAFDGLTPVEGPNFTELQGAFHLSDSSGQNFATLISSKRTYSARGMPTTEAGIETIGASQVYVSLGDKGPDGSIVVRIWWKPLVTLIWLGAVLMVIGAVF
;
A
#
# COMPACT_ATOMS: atom_id res chain seq x y z
N VAL A 1 -1.61 -1.19 19.20
CA VAL A 1 -2.03 -2.57 19.51
C VAL A 1 -3.05 -2.59 20.66
N TRP A 2 -2.81 -1.88 21.81
CA TRP A 2 -3.71 -1.90 22.98
C TRP A 2 -5.16 -1.52 22.67
N VAL A 3 -5.37 -0.47 21.85
CA VAL A 3 -6.72 -0.02 21.46
C VAL A 3 -7.47 -1.12 20.68
N MET A 4 -6.77 -1.84 19.77
CA MET A 4 -7.38 -2.95 19.02
C MET A 4 -7.74 -4.12 19.95
N VAL A 5 -6.79 -4.53 20.80
CA VAL A 5 -7.03 -5.61 21.77
C VAL A 5 -8.14 -5.24 22.73
N GLY A 6 -8.12 -4.01 23.26
CA GLY A 6 -9.17 -3.49 24.16
C GLY A 6 -10.55 -3.51 23.52
N SER A 7 -10.67 -3.07 22.27
CA SER A 7 -11.96 -3.10 21.55
C SER A 7 -12.47 -4.53 21.28
N LEU A 8 -11.57 -5.45 20.98
CA LEU A 8 -11.92 -6.88 20.82
C LEU A 8 -12.36 -7.51 22.14
N VAL A 9 -11.64 -7.22 23.24
CA VAL A 9 -12.00 -7.73 24.58
C VAL A 9 -13.34 -7.17 25.06
N ASP A 10 -13.60 -5.89 24.84
CA ASP A 10 -14.87 -5.26 25.15
C ASP A 10 -16.03 -5.91 24.38
N LEU A 11 -15.89 -6.07 23.06
CA LEU A 11 -16.88 -6.74 22.23
C LEU A 11 -17.10 -8.18 22.65
N ALA A 12 -16.03 -8.92 22.90
CA ALA A 12 -16.06 -10.31 23.37
C ALA A 12 -16.77 -10.45 24.73
N GLY A 13 -16.50 -9.51 25.64
CA GLY A 13 -17.15 -9.44 26.96
C GLY A 13 -18.66 -9.19 26.84
N LYS A 14 -19.07 -8.26 25.98
CA LYS A 14 -20.49 -7.95 25.71
C LYS A 14 -21.21 -9.11 25.01
N ALA A 15 -20.53 -9.85 24.14
CA ALA A 15 -21.04 -11.08 23.53
C ALA A 15 -21.11 -12.26 24.50
N GLY A 16 -20.50 -12.15 25.71
CA GLY A 16 -20.47 -13.22 26.72
C GLY A 16 -19.56 -14.39 26.34
N LEU A 17 -18.51 -14.14 25.53
CA LEU A 17 -17.48 -15.13 25.24
C LEU A 17 -16.81 -15.59 26.55
N GLY A 18 -16.72 -16.90 26.74
CA GLY A 18 -16.22 -17.53 27.97
C GLY A 18 -17.29 -17.86 29.03
N LYS A 19 -18.52 -17.34 28.93
CA LYS A 19 -19.65 -17.65 29.83
C LYS A 19 -20.79 -18.44 29.15
N ALA A 20 -20.91 -18.30 27.83
CA ALA A 20 -21.86 -18.99 27.00
C ALA A 20 -21.12 -19.83 25.97
N GLY A 21 -21.64 -21.00 25.58
CA GLY A 21 -21.04 -21.76 24.46
C GLY A 21 -21.03 -20.93 23.16
N PRO A 22 -20.29 -21.36 22.11
CA PRO A 22 -20.11 -20.60 20.88
C PRO A 22 -21.41 -20.11 20.23
N SER A 23 -22.44 -20.96 20.21
CA SER A 23 -23.76 -20.64 19.67
C SER A 23 -24.49 -19.55 20.48
N GLY A 24 -24.36 -19.58 21.82
CA GLY A 24 -24.93 -18.59 22.70
C GLY A 24 -24.24 -17.20 22.57
N ALA A 25 -22.92 -17.18 22.37
CA ALA A 25 -22.16 -15.96 22.13
C ALA A 25 -22.54 -15.31 20.78
N LEU A 26 -22.72 -16.10 19.73
CA LEU A 26 -23.11 -15.62 18.39
C LEU A 26 -24.52 -14.99 18.42
N SER A 27 -25.48 -15.64 19.10
CA SER A 27 -26.83 -15.09 19.27
C SER A 27 -26.83 -13.77 20.05
N ARG A 28 -26.02 -13.67 21.12
CA ARG A 28 -25.86 -12.42 21.88
C ARG A 28 -25.21 -11.32 21.05
N LEU A 29 -24.17 -11.66 20.29
CA LEU A 29 -23.51 -10.71 19.39
C LEU A 29 -24.52 -10.10 18.41
N ALA A 30 -25.36 -10.93 17.78
CA ALA A 30 -26.39 -10.45 16.86
C ALA A 30 -27.46 -9.54 17.53
N GLY A 31 -27.66 -9.66 18.83
CA GLY A 31 -28.58 -8.83 19.61
C GLY A 31 -27.97 -7.55 20.20
N LEU A 32 -26.69 -7.28 20.00
CA LEU A 32 -26.06 -6.08 20.53
C LEU A 32 -26.56 -4.80 19.80
N PRO A 33 -26.68 -3.67 20.52
CA PRO A 33 -27.00 -2.39 19.90
C PRO A 33 -25.99 -1.99 18.82
N ARG A 34 -26.45 -1.33 17.78
CA ARG A 34 -25.59 -0.83 16.68
C ARG A 34 -24.43 0.02 17.18
N SER A 35 -24.66 0.87 18.18
CA SER A 35 -23.64 1.71 18.79
C SER A 35 -22.43 0.94 19.35
N VAL A 36 -22.63 -0.32 19.77
CA VAL A 36 -21.54 -1.17 20.24
C VAL A 36 -20.62 -1.54 19.07
N PHE A 37 -21.20 -1.88 17.92
CA PHE A 37 -20.44 -2.16 16.71
C PHE A 37 -19.75 -0.90 16.18
N GLY A 38 -20.43 0.26 16.21
CA GLY A 38 -19.84 1.54 15.85
C GLY A 38 -18.61 1.88 16.71
N THR A 39 -18.74 1.74 18.02
CA THR A 39 -17.63 1.95 18.96
C THR A 39 -16.48 0.96 18.70
N PHE A 40 -16.79 -0.31 18.50
CA PHE A 40 -15.78 -1.33 18.18
C PHE A 40 -15.04 -0.99 16.89
N LEU A 41 -15.75 -0.74 15.79
CA LEU A 41 -15.16 -0.44 14.49
C LEU A 41 -14.32 0.84 14.52
N GLY A 42 -14.79 1.87 15.24
CA GLY A 42 -14.04 3.11 15.41
C GLY A 42 -12.70 2.89 16.12
N HIS A 43 -12.71 2.23 17.28
CA HIS A 43 -11.49 1.97 18.04
C HIS A 43 -10.56 0.95 17.35
N PHE A 44 -11.13 -0.10 16.78
CA PHE A 44 -10.34 -1.10 16.04
C PHE A 44 -9.72 -0.47 14.81
N GLY A 45 -10.47 0.35 14.05
CA GLY A 45 -10.01 1.04 12.86
C GLY A 45 -8.85 2.01 13.12
N ILE A 46 -8.95 2.85 14.18
CA ILE A 46 -7.84 3.74 14.53
C ILE A 46 -6.60 2.95 14.97
N GLY A 47 -6.78 1.85 15.70
CA GLY A 47 -5.68 0.97 16.08
C GLY A 47 -5.00 0.33 14.86
N LEU A 48 -5.79 -0.08 13.86
CA LEU A 48 -5.29 -0.67 12.61
C LEU A 48 -4.54 0.36 11.76
N THR A 49 -5.08 1.57 11.62
CA THR A 49 -4.40 2.70 10.95
C THR A 49 -3.06 3.00 11.62
N THR A 50 -3.07 3.10 12.95
CA THR A 50 -1.83 3.37 13.71
C THR A 50 -0.80 2.25 13.52
N LEU A 51 -1.24 0.99 13.51
CA LEU A 51 -0.36 -0.16 13.25
C LEU A 51 0.27 -0.05 11.86
N GLY A 52 -0.52 0.24 10.83
CA GLY A 52 -0.02 0.45 9.46
C GLY A 52 1.02 1.57 9.39
N ILE A 53 0.74 2.72 10.01
CA ILE A 53 1.69 3.85 10.05
C ILE A 53 3.00 3.44 10.73
N VAL A 54 2.94 2.81 11.90
CA VAL A 54 4.13 2.39 12.64
C VAL A 54 4.96 1.38 11.84
N VAL A 55 4.31 0.38 11.23
CA VAL A 55 5.01 -0.65 10.45
C VAL A 55 5.68 -0.03 9.21
N VAL A 56 4.98 0.82 8.47
CA VAL A 56 5.57 1.52 7.31
C VAL A 56 6.74 2.41 7.74
N SER A 57 6.63 3.10 8.88
CA SER A 57 7.68 4.02 9.34
C SER A 57 8.94 3.29 9.81
N ILE A 58 8.81 2.08 10.36
CA ILE A 58 9.94 1.32 10.92
C ILE A 58 10.55 0.38 9.88
N PHE A 59 9.72 -0.30 9.09
CA PHE A 59 10.14 -1.37 8.17
C PHE A 59 10.02 -0.98 6.69
N GLY A 60 9.55 0.23 6.41
CA GLY A 60 9.58 0.78 5.05
C GLY A 60 11.02 1.01 4.62
N THR A 61 11.32 0.69 3.36
CA THR A 61 12.65 0.93 2.77
C THR A 61 12.54 1.79 1.54
N GLU A 62 13.55 2.65 1.35
CA GLU A 62 13.75 3.43 0.13
C GLU A 62 15.13 3.09 -0.44
N THR A 63 15.17 2.80 -1.72
CA THR A 63 16.39 2.59 -2.48
C THR A 63 16.43 3.56 -3.65
N VAL A 64 17.53 4.27 -3.81
CA VAL A 64 17.79 5.16 -4.95
C VAL A 64 18.99 4.63 -5.67
N LEU A 65 18.84 4.30 -6.94
CA LEU A 65 19.92 3.76 -7.77
C LEU A 65 19.78 4.24 -9.21
N SER A 66 20.88 4.14 -9.97
CA SER A 66 20.88 4.38 -11.40
C SER A 66 20.74 3.05 -12.13
N MET A 67 19.80 2.95 -13.06
CA MET A 67 19.54 1.72 -13.81
C MET A 67 19.63 1.95 -15.32
N LYS A 68 20.21 1.00 -16.02
CA LYS A 68 20.18 0.88 -17.49
C LYS A 68 19.11 -0.12 -17.90
N PRO A 69 18.57 -0.03 -19.13
CA PRO A 69 17.67 -1.05 -19.66
C PRO A 69 18.24 -2.45 -19.51
N GLY A 70 17.45 -3.39 -19.01
CA GLY A 70 17.83 -4.78 -18.74
C GLY A 70 18.43 -5.02 -17.35
N GLU A 71 18.76 -3.98 -16.58
CA GLU A 71 19.27 -4.15 -15.21
C GLU A 71 18.18 -4.52 -14.23
N LYS A 72 18.58 -5.23 -13.17
CA LYS A 72 17.72 -5.76 -12.14
C LYS A 72 18.19 -5.36 -10.75
N THR A 73 17.25 -5.26 -9.82
CA THR A 73 17.56 -5.00 -8.41
C THR A 73 16.63 -5.78 -7.50
N GLY A 74 17.12 -6.17 -6.32
CA GLY A 74 16.33 -6.88 -5.30
C GLY A 74 15.55 -5.91 -4.43
N LEU A 75 14.32 -6.28 -4.07
CA LEU A 75 13.42 -5.51 -3.20
C LEU A 75 12.58 -6.43 -2.34
N ALA A 76 12.85 -6.50 -1.04
CA ALA A 76 12.02 -7.23 -0.06
C ALA A 76 11.69 -8.69 -0.44
N GLY A 77 12.63 -9.40 -1.07
CA GLY A 77 12.43 -10.79 -1.54
C GLY A 77 11.86 -10.91 -2.95
N TYR A 78 11.63 -9.80 -3.63
CA TYR A 78 11.25 -9.69 -5.04
C TYR A 78 12.42 -9.18 -5.88
N GLU A 79 12.35 -9.39 -7.18
CA GLU A 79 13.27 -8.83 -8.17
C GLU A 79 12.53 -7.84 -9.06
N LEU A 80 13.09 -6.63 -9.20
CA LEU A 80 12.57 -5.59 -10.09
C LEU A 80 13.55 -5.44 -11.28
N ALA A 81 13.07 -5.68 -12.49
CA ALA A 81 13.79 -5.52 -13.73
C ALA A 81 13.33 -4.25 -14.46
N PHE A 82 14.25 -3.43 -14.94
CA PHE A 82 13.94 -2.25 -15.74
C PHE A 82 14.07 -2.56 -17.23
N ASP A 83 12.97 -2.47 -17.99
CA ASP A 83 12.99 -2.76 -19.43
C ASP A 83 13.57 -1.61 -20.25
N GLY A 84 13.27 -0.37 -19.88
CA GLY A 84 13.69 0.80 -20.62
C GLY A 84 12.70 1.95 -20.57
N LEU A 85 12.98 2.95 -21.39
CA LEU A 85 12.20 4.18 -21.48
C LEU A 85 11.52 4.28 -22.85
N THR A 86 10.23 4.58 -22.84
CA THR A 86 9.43 4.81 -24.05
C THR A 86 8.81 6.20 -24.00
N PRO A 87 9.05 7.06 -25.02
CA PRO A 87 8.34 8.33 -25.13
C PRO A 87 6.88 8.08 -25.57
N VAL A 88 5.96 8.77 -24.91
CA VAL A 88 4.52 8.70 -25.19
C VAL A 88 3.98 10.12 -25.35
N GLU A 89 3.15 10.34 -26.34
CA GLU A 89 2.44 11.60 -26.58
C GLU A 89 0.96 11.43 -26.20
N GLY A 90 0.47 12.30 -25.32
CA GLY A 90 -0.92 12.39 -24.95
C GLY A 90 -1.59 13.62 -25.51
N PRO A 91 -2.90 13.82 -25.29
CA PRO A 91 -3.67 14.93 -25.88
C PRO A 91 -3.16 16.30 -25.46
N ASN A 92 -2.59 16.44 -24.27
CA ASN A 92 -2.13 17.69 -23.69
C ASN A 92 -0.83 17.55 -22.89
N PHE A 93 -0.11 16.45 -23.07
CA PHE A 93 1.16 16.19 -22.41
C PHE A 93 2.08 15.33 -23.29
N THR A 94 3.36 15.38 -23.00
CA THR A 94 4.35 14.39 -23.43
C THR A 94 4.90 13.72 -22.18
N GLU A 95 5.18 12.43 -22.24
CA GLU A 95 5.78 11.74 -21.12
C GLU A 95 6.85 10.75 -21.56
N LEU A 96 7.76 10.48 -20.63
CA LEU A 96 8.74 9.43 -20.74
C LEU A 96 8.34 8.33 -19.76
N GLN A 97 7.86 7.21 -20.27
CA GLN A 97 7.47 6.04 -19.47
C GLN A 97 8.64 5.10 -19.29
N GLY A 98 8.83 4.63 -18.05
CA GLY A 98 9.69 3.51 -17.70
C GLY A 98 8.86 2.31 -17.30
N ALA A 99 9.12 1.17 -17.94
CA ALA A 99 8.48 -0.09 -17.61
C ALA A 99 9.39 -0.93 -16.69
N PHE A 100 8.79 -1.49 -15.64
CA PHE A 100 9.47 -2.31 -14.66
C PHE A 100 8.69 -3.61 -14.45
N HIS A 101 9.38 -4.75 -14.54
CA HIS A 101 8.81 -6.06 -14.26
C HIS A 101 9.16 -6.52 -12.85
N LEU A 102 8.15 -6.90 -12.11
CA LEU A 102 8.29 -7.41 -10.75
C LEU A 102 8.13 -8.93 -10.77
N SER A 103 9.16 -9.62 -10.31
CA SER A 103 9.21 -11.08 -10.25
C SER A 103 9.37 -11.57 -8.82
N ASP A 104 8.85 -12.75 -8.54
CA ASP A 104 9.04 -13.43 -7.28
C ASP A 104 10.40 -14.17 -7.21
N SER A 105 10.64 -14.85 -6.09
CA SER A 105 11.87 -15.65 -5.87
C SER A 105 12.02 -16.85 -6.82
N SER A 106 10.96 -17.24 -7.53
CA SER A 106 11.01 -18.29 -8.56
C SER A 106 11.37 -17.74 -9.94
N GLY A 107 11.46 -16.40 -10.08
CA GLY A 107 11.68 -15.71 -11.33
C GLY A 107 10.41 -15.52 -12.17
N GLN A 108 9.24 -15.84 -11.61
CA GLN A 108 7.96 -15.62 -12.28
C GLN A 108 7.59 -14.13 -12.19
N ASN A 109 7.47 -13.48 -13.37
CA ASN A 109 6.92 -12.12 -13.45
C ASN A 109 5.41 -12.17 -13.18
N PHE A 110 4.95 -11.37 -12.21
CA PHE A 110 3.54 -11.30 -11.84
C PHE A 110 2.95 -9.88 -11.92
N ALA A 111 3.79 -8.85 -12.09
CA ALA A 111 3.32 -7.48 -12.23
C ALA A 111 4.25 -6.65 -13.12
N THR A 112 3.66 -5.67 -13.80
CA THR A 112 4.40 -4.65 -14.55
C THR A 112 4.01 -3.28 -14.01
N LEU A 113 5.00 -2.54 -13.50
CA LEU A 113 4.82 -1.18 -13.02
C LEU A 113 5.26 -0.21 -14.11
N ILE A 114 4.44 0.80 -14.37
CA ILE A 114 4.78 1.90 -15.26
C ILE A 114 4.95 3.16 -14.42
N SER A 115 6.13 3.75 -14.47
CA SER A 115 6.37 5.08 -13.91
C SER A 115 6.68 6.05 -15.03
N SER A 116 6.23 7.30 -14.93
CA SER A 116 6.49 8.28 -15.98
C SER A 116 6.93 9.65 -15.47
N LYS A 117 7.69 10.35 -16.30
CA LYS A 117 7.89 11.78 -16.20
C LYS A 117 7.04 12.46 -17.26
N ARG A 118 6.00 13.16 -16.81
CA ARG A 118 5.01 13.81 -17.67
C ARG A 118 5.18 15.30 -17.66
N THR A 119 5.19 15.92 -18.86
CA THR A 119 5.26 17.38 -19.04
C THR A 119 3.99 17.83 -19.72
N TYR A 120 3.21 18.66 -19.04
CA TYR A 120 1.99 19.23 -19.60
C TYR A 120 2.29 20.43 -20.48
N SER A 121 1.70 20.47 -21.69
CA SER A 121 1.92 21.54 -22.69
C SER A 121 1.56 22.94 -22.17
N ALA A 122 0.56 23.05 -21.27
CA ALA A 122 0.10 24.33 -20.74
C ALA A 122 1.05 24.97 -19.70
N ARG A 123 1.82 24.17 -18.95
CA ARG A 123 2.66 24.69 -17.85
C ARG A 123 4.15 24.44 -18.03
N GLY A 124 4.54 23.53 -18.90
CA GLY A 124 5.95 23.18 -19.14
C GLY A 124 6.68 22.53 -17.93
N MET A 125 5.98 22.30 -16.82
CA MET A 125 6.57 21.72 -15.63
C MET A 125 6.42 20.20 -15.65
N PRO A 126 7.51 19.44 -15.46
CA PRO A 126 7.43 17.99 -15.37
C PRO A 126 6.82 17.56 -14.03
N THR A 127 5.93 16.58 -14.08
CA THR A 127 5.43 15.82 -12.92
C THR A 127 5.90 14.38 -13.03
N THR A 128 6.16 13.75 -11.90
CA THR A 128 6.50 12.32 -11.85
C THR A 128 5.29 11.53 -11.40
N GLU A 129 4.91 10.53 -12.17
CA GLU A 129 3.87 9.56 -11.81
C GLU A 129 4.55 8.25 -11.42
N ALA A 130 4.28 7.80 -10.22
CA ALA A 130 4.85 6.55 -9.70
C ALA A 130 4.06 5.34 -10.20
N GLY A 131 4.78 4.29 -10.59
CA GLY A 131 4.21 2.95 -10.73
C GLY A 131 3.99 2.35 -9.34
N ILE A 132 2.79 1.82 -9.09
CA ILE A 132 2.43 1.25 -7.78
C ILE A 132 1.87 -0.14 -7.99
N GLU A 133 2.40 -1.11 -7.24
CA GLU A 133 1.86 -2.47 -7.19
C GLU A 133 1.54 -2.86 -5.75
N THR A 134 0.37 -3.49 -5.55
CA THR A 134 -0.08 -3.95 -4.23
C THR A 134 0.12 -5.45 -4.10
N ILE A 135 0.94 -5.85 -3.14
CA ILE A 135 1.27 -7.25 -2.86
C ILE A 135 0.74 -7.59 -1.47
N GLY A 136 -0.42 -8.24 -1.43
CA GLY A 136 -1.12 -8.50 -0.17
C GLY A 136 -1.50 -7.19 0.54
N ALA A 137 -0.95 -6.95 1.73
CA ALA A 137 -1.18 -5.71 2.48
C ALA A 137 -0.05 -4.67 2.30
N SER A 138 0.96 -4.96 1.49
CA SER A 138 2.13 -4.13 1.23
C SER A 138 2.09 -3.53 -0.17
N GLN A 139 2.89 -2.50 -0.41
CA GLN A 139 3.00 -1.87 -1.73
C GLN A 139 4.45 -1.62 -2.13
N VAL A 140 4.72 -1.81 -3.42
CA VAL A 140 5.91 -1.33 -4.11
C VAL A 140 5.58 -0.06 -4.86
N TYR A 141 6.42 0.95 -4.73
CA TYR A 141 6.37 2.17 -5.53
C TYR A 141 7.67 2.29 -6.31
N VAL A 142 7.56 2.67 -7.58
CA VAL A 142 8.72 2.98 -8.42
C VAL A 142 8.51 4.35 -9.04
N SER A 143 9.52 5.20 -8.97
CA SER A 143 9.48 6.56 -9.52
C SER A 143 10.74 6.83 -10.34
N LEU A 144 10.55 7.44 -11.52
CA LEU A 144 11.63 7.89 -12.38
C LEU A 144 12.22 9.20 -11.89
N GLY A 145 13.54 9.26 -11.79
CA GLY A 145 14.33 10.47 -11.56
C GLY A 145 14.89 11.07 -12.86
N ASP A 146 16.09 11.62 -12.78
CA ASP A 146 16.74 12.26 -13.92
C ASP A 146 17.55 11.26 -14.73
N LYS A 147 17.72 11.56 -16.03
CA LYS A 147 18.61 10.81 -16.92
C LYS A 147 20.06 11.09 -16.60
N GLY A 148 20.84 10.05 -16.45
CA GLY A 148 22.30 10.13 -16.40
C GLY A 148 22.93 10.35 -17.78
N PRO A 149 24.17 10.85 -17.80
CA PRO A 149 24.89 11.11 -19.05
C PRO A 149 25.26 9.84 -19.83
N ASP A 150 25.26 8.69 -19.17
CA ASP A 150 25.61 7.37 -19.71
C ASP A 150 24.41 6.56 -20.20
N GLY A 151 23.24 7.20 -20.33
CA GLY A 151 21.98 6.56 -20.74
C GLY A 151 21.26 5.81 -19.61
N SER A 152 21.77 5.85 -18.39
CA SER A 152 21.06 5.36 -17.21
C SER A 152 19.96 6.34 -16.80
N ILE A 153 19.06 5.85 -15.94
CA ILE A 153 18.07 6.70 -15.29
C ILE A 153 18.10 6.46 -13.78
N VAL A 154 17.96 7.55 -13.02
CA VAL A 154 17.79 7.41 -11.57
C VAL A 154 16.41 6.85 -11.31
N VAL A 155 16.35 5.79 -10.52
CA VAL A 155 15.11 5.14 -10.09
C VAL A 155 15.03 5.19 -8.58
N ARG A 156 13.88 5.60 -8.06
CA ARG A 156 13.56 5.50 -6.64
C ARG A 156 12.55 4.41 -6.44
N ILE A 157 12.83 3.51 -5.53
CA ILE A 157 12.01 2.34 -5.24
C ILE A 157 11.70 2.37 -3.76
N TRP A 158 10.41 2.22 -3.40
CA TRP A 158 9.97 2.11 -2.02
C TRP A 158 9.26 0.78 -1.81
N TRP A 159 9.61 0.11 -0.75
CA TRP A 159 8.82 -0.95 -0.17
C TRP A 159 8.06 -0.41 1.04
N LYS A 160 6.73 -0.52 1.03
CA LYS A 160 5.85 -0.05 2.11
C LYS A 160 5.05 -1.22 2.69
N PRO A 161 5.60 -1.91 3.71
CA PRO A 161 4.93 -3.05 4.32
C PRO A 161 3.66 -2.60 5.05
N LEU A 162 2.58 -3.39 4.89
CA LEU A 162 1.28 -3.20 5.55
C LEU A 162 0.64 -1.81 5.38
N VAL A 163 1.04 -1.05 4.36
CA VAL A 163 0.51 0.31 4.11
C VAL A 163 -1.00 0.32 3.87
N THR A 164 -1.55 -0.74 3.31
CA THR A 164 -3.00 -0.84 3.04
C THR A 164 -3.84 -0.88 4.31
N LEU A 165 -3.24 -1.27 5.46
CA LEU A 165 -3.92 -1.23 6.76
C LEU A 165 -4.31 0.20 7.17
N ILE A 166 -3.58 1.22 6.71
CA ILE A 166 -3.90 2.63 6.95
C ILE A 166 -5.28 2.95 6.35
N TRP A 167 -5.49 2.56 5.11
CA TRP A 167 -6.75 2.78 4.39
C TRP A 167 -7.87 1.90 4.93
N LEU A 168 -7.59 0.63 5.21
CA LEU A 168 -8.56 -0.29 5.78
C LEU A 168 -9.07 0.20 7.13
N GLY A 169 -8.18 0.68 8.00
CA GLY A 169 -8.55 1.25 9.29
C GLY A 169 -9.42 2.50 9.14
N ALA A 170 -9.12 3.39 8.17
CA ALA A 170 -9.94 4.55 7.85
C ALA A 170 -11.35 4.14 7.40
N VAL A 171 -11.47 3.16 6.52
CA VAL A 171 -12.76 2.63 6.06
C VAL A 171 -13.57 2.04 7.23
N LEU A 172 -12.94 1.29 8.13
CA LEU A 172 -13.60 0.74 9.32
C LEU A 172 -14.12 1.85 10.24
N MET A 173 -13.36 2.94 10.44
CA MET A 173 -13.82 4.09 11.22
C MET A 173 -15.05 4.76 10.60
N VAL A 174 -15.06 4.94 9.28
CA VAL A 174 -16.21 5.51 8.55
C VAL A 174 -17.44 4.60 8.69
N ILE A 175 -17.28 3.29 8.50
CA ILE A 175 -18.36 2.33 8.71
C ILE A 175 -18.86 2.41 10.15
N GLY A 176 -17.96 2.46 11.14
CA GLY A 176 -18.32 2.58 12.55
C GLY A 176 -19.09 3.86 12.90
N ALA A 177 -18.83 4.95 12.20
CA ALA A 177 -19.53 6.22 12.40
C ALA A 177 -20.99 6.21 11.88
N VAL A 178 -21.35 5.26 11.02
CA VAL A 178 -22.71 5.11 10.46
C VAL A 178 -23.59 4.23 11.36
N PHE A 179 -22.99 3.43 12.27
CA PHE A 179 -23.72 2.58 13.23
C PHE A 179 -24.11 3.34 14.48
#